data_b976260bbdb05a6301c0a8b8543fdd43
#
_entry.id   b976260bbdb05a6301c0a8b8543fdd43
#
_cell.length_a   1.000
_cell.length_b   1.000
_cell.length_c   1.000
_cell.angle_alpha   90.00
_cell.angle_beta   90.00
_cell.angle_gamma   90.00
#
_symmetry.space_group_name_H-M   'P 1'
#
loop_
_entity.id
_entity.type
_entity.pdbx_description
1 polymer ?
#
loop_
_entity_poly.entity_id
_entity_poly.type
_entity_poly.pdbx_seq_one_letter_code
_entity_poly.pdbx_strand_id
1 'polypeptide(L)'
;PAGSRQREVRVQLTTAMSAVGTLEIHCVSSEDPARRWLLEFEMRAAGGVEATVASGLPARFTDAVQAIERVFGASSQPLDSKEVRRLRGQLEHLLGRREDWEMPLLRALFDALLQRARRRRRSPEHERLWCNLAGFCLRPGLGDPLDDWRSEQLCELLPQGIQYANESQNWSEWWTLWRRAAGGLPATVQERLLGELAPALRSGAAKGSVRAAAVAGSHDDMLRLIASLERLPVERKIETGDWLLGRLRRGVEKPLGWWALGRIGARQALYGSAHQVVPPEVAGRWL
;
A
#
# COMPACT_ATOMS: atom_id res chain seq x y z
N PRO A 1 16.57 -11.62 52.01
CA PRO A 1 16.41 -11.52 50.58
C PRO A 1 16.70 -12.89 49.97
N ALA A 2 15.64 -13.68 49.77
CA ALA A 2 15.73 -15.01 49.18
C ALA A 2 15.87 -14.87 47.68
N GLY A 3 17.00 -15.29 47.15
CA GLY A 3 17.21 -15.35 45.70
C GLY A 3 16.19 -16.32 45.07
N SER A 4 15.37 -15.82 44.14
CA SER A 4 14.51 -16.65 43.33
C SER A 4 15.40 -17.47 42.40
N ARG A 5 15.53 -18.78 42.63
CA ARG A 5 16.16 -19.69 41.66
C ARG A 5 15.26 -19.75 40.43
N GLN A 6 15.69 -19.13 39.36
CA GLN A 6 15.12 -19.37 38.03
C GLN A 6 15.29 -20.85 37.69
N ARG A 7 14.17 -21.53 37.43
CA ARG A 7 14.14 -22.93 37.03
C ARG A 7 13.62 -22.97 35.58
N GLU A 8 14.41 -23.45 34.68
CA GLU A 8 13.99 -23.71 33.30
C GLU A 8 13.08 -24.95 33.28
N VAL A 9 11.93 -24.84 32.64
CA VAL A 9 10.96 -25.92 32.45
C VAL A 9 10.72 -26.08 30.96
N ARG A 10 10.84 -27.32 30.46
CA ARG A 10 10.46 -27.64 29.07
C ARG A 10 8.93 -27.59 28.94
N VAL A 11 8.46 -26.82 27.95
CA VAL A 11 7.03 -26.63 27.72
C VAL A 11 6.66 -26.91 26.26
N GLN A 12 5.44 -27.38 26.04
CA GLN A 12 4.80 -27.43 24.73
C GLN A 12 3.76 -26.31 24.66
N LEU A 13 3.66 -25.65 23.50
CA LEU A 13 2.61 -24.67 23.23
C LEU A 13 1.36 -25.43 22.77
N THR A 14 0.24 -25.17 23.44
CA THR A 14 -1.07 -25.66 23.04
C THR A 14 -2.01 -24.48 22.79
N THR A 15 -2.86 -24.59 21.80
CA THR A 15 -3.86 -23.58 21.48
C THR A 15 -5.25 -24.17 21.70
N ALA A 16 -6.12 -23.41 22.32
CA ALA A 16 -7.53 -23.76 22.49
C ALA A 16 -8.40 -22.56 22.11
N MET A 17 -9.59 -22.82 21.58
CA MET A 17 -10.58 -21.78 21.35
C MET A 17 -11.52 -21.76 22.54
N SER A 18 -11.66 -20.59 23.19
CA SER A 18 -12.62 -20.41 24.29
C SER A 18 -14.06 -20.49 23.77
N ALA A 19 -15.02 -20.70 24.66
CA ALA A 19 -16.44 -20.74 24.33
C ALA A 19 -16.98 -19.43 23.73
N VAL A 20 -16.25 -18.33 23.89
CA VAL A 20 -16.57 -17.01 23.30
C VAL A 20 -15.79 -16.70 22.03
N GLY A 21 -15.04 -17.69 21.49
CA GLY A 21 -14.32 -17.54 20.22
C GLY A 21 -12.95 -16.86 20.34
N THR A 22 -12.39 -16.71 21.53
CA THR A 22 -11.03 -16.19 21.74
C THR A 22 -9.99 -17.32 21.65
N LEU A 23 -8.87 -17.08 20.99
CA LEU A 23 -7.75 -18.02 20.94
C LEU A 23 -6.94 -17.91 22.24
N GLU A 24 -6.89 -18.98 23.02
CA GLU A 24 -6.04 -19.10 24.19
C GLU A 24 -4.80 -19.90 23.84
N ILE A 25 -3.63 -19.39 24.24
CA ILE A 25 -2.36 -20.08 24.07
C ILE A 25 -1.81 -20.42 25.45
N HIS A 26 -1.53 -21.70 25.68
CA HIS A 26 -0.99 -22.18 26.96
C HIS A 26 0.40 -22.79 26.74
N CYS A 27 1.30 -22.55 27.70
CA CYS A 27 2.50 -23.35 27.88
C CYS A 27 2.15 -24.52 28.82
N VAL A 28 2.28 -25.75 28.36
CA VAL A 28 2.08 -26.96 29.15
C VAL A 28 3.43 -27.60 29.41
N SER A 29 3.73 -27.93 30.69
CA SER A 29 4.98 -28.61 31.01
C SER A 29 5.04 -29.98 30.35
N SER A 30 6.17 -30.29 29.70
CA SER A 30 6.40 -31.61 29.13
C SER A 30 6.60 -32.72 30.20
N GLU A 31 6.90 -32.33 31.43
CA GLU A 31 7.13 -33.27 32.57
C GLU A 31 5.88 -33.48 33.39
N ASP A 32 4.98 -32.49 33.46
CA ASP A 32 3.77 -32.53 34.23
C ASP A 32 2.62 -31.78 33.50
N PRO A 33 1.76 -32.48 32.78
CA PRO A 33 0.66 -31.87 32.02
C PRO A 33 -0.36 -31.07 32.88
N ALA A 34 -0.39 -31.26 34.20
CA ALA A 34 -1.23 -30.49 35.10
C ALA A 34 -0.69 -29.05 35.28
N ARG A 35 0.58 -28.83 35.02
CA ARG A 35 1.19 -27.51 35.07
C ARG A 35 1.07 -26.84 33.70
N ARG A 36 0.16 -25.89 33.64
CA ARG A 36 -0.06 -25.06 32.45
C ARG A 36 -0.08 -23.59 32.86
N TRP A 37 0.46 -22.76 31.97
CA TRP A 37 0.48 -21.30 32.11
C TRP A 37 -0.20 -20.71 30.89
N LEU A 38 -1.22 -19.86 31.13
CA LEU A 38 -1.84 -19.06 30.07
C LEU A 38 -0.83 -18.00 29.61
N LEU A 39 -0.57 -17.93 28.33
CA LEU A 39 0.17 -16.83 27.74
C LEU A 39 -0.82 -15.71 27.43
N GLU A 40 -0.91 -14.75 28.33
CA GLU A 40 -1.64 -13.53 28.10
C GLU A 40 -0.73 -12.60 27.29
N PHE A 41 -1.06 -12.41 26.02
CA PHE A 41 -0.50 -11.32 25.25
C PHE A 41 -1.30 -10.07 25.62
N GLU A 42 -0.81 -9.28 26.57
CA GLU A 42 -1.29 -7.92 26.70
C GLU A 42 -0.96 -7.21 25.38
N MET A 43 -1.94 -7.10 24.48
CA MET A 43 -1.95 -6.00 23.53
C MET A 43 -2.21 -4.75 24.39
N ARG A 44 -1.14 -4.27 25.01
CA ARG A 44 -1.19 -2.97 25.68
C ARG A 44 -1.61 -1.97 24.61
N ALA A 45 -2.84 -1.51 24.69
CA ALA A 45 -3.13 -0.13 24.45
C ALA A 45 -2.17 0.64 25.37
N ALA A 46 -1.12 1.19 24.79
CA ALA A 46 -0.02 1.80 25.52
C ALA A 46 -0.53 2.94 26.38
N GLY A 47 -0.83 2.64 27.64
CA GLY A 47 -0.69 3.63 28.68
C GLY A 47 0.80 3.83 28.90
N GLY A 48 1.34 4.98 28.52
CA GLY A 48 2.64 5.48 28.93
C GLY A 48 3.84 4.77 28.31
N VAL A 49 3.95 4.73 27.00
CA VAL A 49 5.23 4.81 26.32
C VAL A 49 5.37 6.23 25.86
N GLU A 50 5.94 7.08 26.75
CA GLU A 50 6.66 8.24 26.27
C GLU A 50 7.50 7.78 25.06
N ALA A 51 7.20 8.40 23.96
CA ALA A 51 7.84 8.37 22.67
C ALA A 51 9.30 7.87 22.63
N THR A 52 9.51 6.59 22.69
CA THR A 52 10.72 5.95 22.13
C THR A 52 10.64 5.82 20.61
N VAL A 53 9.66 6.44 19.96
CA VAL A 53 9.61 6.64 18.51
C VAL A 53 10.70 7.59 18.02
N ALA A 54 11.37 8.32 18.93
CA ALA A 54 12.46 9.23 18.57
C ALA A 54 13.82 8.54 18.33
N SER A 55 14.01 7.28 18.67
CA SER A 55 15.34 6.64 18.59
C SER A 55 15.69 5.95 17.28
N GLY A 56 14.82 6.03 16.25
CA GLY A 56 15.06 5.41 14.93
C GLY A 56 15.03 6.36 13.73
N LEU A 57 14.68 7.63 13.91
CA LEU A 57 14.62 8.58 12.80
C LEU A 57 15.98 9.27 12.60
N PRO A 58 16.39 9.53 11.34
CA PRO A 58 17.61 10.27 11.04
C PRO A 58 17.64 11.65 11.70
N ALA A 59 18.84 12.12 12.12
CA ALA A 59 19.01 13.41 12.79
C ALA A 59 18.43 14.60 12.00
N ARG A 60 18.39 14.51 10.66
CA ARG A 60 17.85 15.54 9.77
C ARG A 60 16.39 15.34 9.37
N PHE A 61 15.65 14.46 10.08
CA PHE A 61 14.23 14.24 9.79
C PHE A 61 13.39 15.53 9.91
N THR A 62 13.66 16.35 10.92
CA THR A 62 12.97 17.64 11.09
C THR A 62 13.18 18.58 9.89
N ASP A 63 14.39 18.62 9.33
CA ASP A 63 14.69 19.41 8.13
C ASP A 63 13.89 18.89 6.92
N ALA A 64 13.75 17.56 6.81
CA ALA A 64 12.96 16.93 5.76
C ALA A 64 11.46 17.28 5.88
N VAL A 65 10.90 17.27 7.09
CA VAL A 65 9.52 17.70 7.34
C VAL A 65 9.35 19.18 6.99
N GLN A 66 10.30 20.03 7.33
CA GLN A 66 10.28 21.45 6.95
C GLN A 66 10.34 21.64 5.42
N ALA A 67 11.11 20.81 4.70
CA ALA A 67 11.12 20.83 3.24
C ALA A 67 9.75 20.44 2.66
N ILE A 68 9.08 19.42 3.22
CA ILE A 68 7.71 19.05 2.86
C ILE A 68 6.74 20.20 3.16
N GLU A 69 6.87 20.84 4.35
CA GLU A 69 6.05 21.99 4.74
C GLU A 69 6.20 23.16 3.79
N ARG A 70 7.42 23.45 3.33
CA ARG A 70 7.66 24.53 2.36
C ARG A 70 6.87 24.30 1.07
N VAL A 71 6.81 23.07 0.59
CA VAL A 71 6.13 22.73 -0.67
C VAL A 71 4.62 22.56 -0.48
N PHE A 72 4.20 21.85 0.56
CA PHE A 72 2.79 21.48 0.78
C PHE A 72 2.14 22.19 1.96
N GLY A 73 2.82 23.16 2.61
CA GLY A 73 2.29 23.90 3.76
C GLY A 73 1.36 25.03 3.38
N ALA A 74 1.05 25.89 4.37
CA ALA A 74 0.05 26.95 4.25
C ALA A 74 0.55 28.21 3.54
N SER A 75 1.83 28.29 3.10
CA SER A 75 2.38 29.46 2.46
C SER A 75 1.53 29.93 1.27
N SER A 76 1.28 31.24 1.21
CA SER A 76 0.56 31.89 0.11
C SER A 76 1.46 32.22 -1.08
N GLN A 77 2.78 32.10 -0.93
CA GLN A 77 3.71 32.35 -2.04
C GLN A 77 3.64 31.21 -3.07
N PRO A 78 3.40 31.50 -4.34
CA PRO A 78 3.46 30.49 -5.38
C PRO A 78 4.91 30.03 -5.53
N LEU A 79 5.13 28.71 -5.39
CA LEU A 79 6.41 28.09 -5.68
C LEU A 79 6.54 27.84 -7.19
N ASP A 80 7.72 28.08 -7.72
CA ASP A 80 8.03 27.66 -9.10
C ASP A 80 7.97 26.11 -9.22
N SER A 81 7.52 25.67 -10.38
CA SER A 81 7.42 24.24 -10.68
C SER A 81 8.77 23.50 -10.56
N LYS A 82 9.89 24.19 -10.74
CA LYS A 82 11.23 23.64 -10.52
C LYS A 82 11.51 23.39 -9.05
N GLU A 83 11.06 24.28 -8.17
CA GLU A 83 11.23 24.12 -6.71
C GLU A 83 10.41 22.94 -6.19
N VAL A 84 9.16 22.78 -6.67
CA VAL A 84 8.34 21.63 -6.34
C VAL A 84 9.05 20.32 -6.71
N ARG A 85 9.58 20.25 -7.93
CA ARG A 85 10.29 19.05 -8.42
C ARG A 85 11.59 18.75 -7.66
N ARG A 86 12.23 19.75 -7.09
CA ARG A 86 13.48 19.59 -6.30
C ARG A 86 13.26 18.93 -4.95
N LEU A 87 12.02 18.94 -4.39
CA LEU A 87 11.76 18.38 -3.06
C LEU A 87 12.25 16.93 -2.94
N ARG A 88 12.03 16.10 -3.95
CA ARG A 88 12.49 14.72 -3.93
C ARG A 88 14.02 14.63 -3.71
N GLY A 89 14.79 15.35 -4.50
CA GLY A 89 16.25 15.38 -4.36
C GLY A 89 16.70 16.01 -3.03
N GLN A 90 15.95 16.99 -2.50
CA GLN A 90 16.22 17.57 -1.18
C GLN A 90 16.03 16.52 -0.07
N LEU A 91 14.95 15.73 -0.13
CA LEU A 91 14.74 14.64 0.83
C LEU A 91 15.84 13.59 0.76
N GLU A 92 16.27 13.20 -0.44
CA GLU A 92 17.38 12.26 -0.63
C GLU A 92 18.72 12.84 -0.13
N HIS A 93 18.95 14.13 -0.29
CA HIS A 93 20.14 14.83 0.25
C HIS A 93 20.13 14.88 1.79
N LEU A 94 18.94 15.04 2.40
CA LEU A 94 18.80 15.14 3.86
C LEU A 94 18.84 13.77 4.55
N LEU A 95 18.25 12.75 3.94
CA LEU A 95 17.93 11.47 4.58
C LEU A 95 18.70 10.28 3.99
N GLY A 96 19.55 10.52 2.98
CA GLY A 96 20.22 9.45 2.26
C GLY A 96 19.37 8.88 1.11
N ARG A 97 19.90 7.86 0.46
CA ARG A 97 19.26 7.22 -0.71
C ARG A 97 17.90 6.64 -0.34
N ARG A 98 16.90 6.80 -1.21
CA ARG A 98 15.52 6.32 -0.98
C ARG A 98 15.42 4.82 -0.76
N GLU A 99 16.34 4.07 -1.36
CA GLU A 99 16.40 2.62 -1.23
C GLU A 99 16.72 2.18 0.21
N ASP A 100 17.45 3.02 0.94
CA ASP A 100 17.93 2.77 2.29
C ASP A 100 16.95 3.29 3.38
N TRP A 101 15.82 3.90 2.97
CA TRP A 101 14.84 4.39 3.93
C TRP A 101 14.06 3.24 4.56
N GLU A 102 14.26 3.09 5.85
CA GLU A 102 13.58 2.07 6.65
C GLU A 102 12.12 2.42 6.93
N MET A 103 11.32 1.43 7.33
CA MET A 103 9.87 1.57 7.52
C MET A 103 9.49 2.71 8.48
N PRO A 104 10.11 2.90 9.66
CA PRO A 104 9.76 4.00 10.56
C PRO A 104 9.90 5.37 9.90
N LEU A 105 10.97 5.60 9.13
CA LEU A 105 11.19 6.83 8.39
C LEU A 105 10.16 7.01 7.28
N LEU A 106 9.88 5.96 6.51
CA LEU A 106 8.87 5.98 5.44
C LEU A 106 7.51 6.37 6.00
N ARG A 107 7.09 5.79 7.12
CA ARG A 107 5.78 6.06 7.74
C ARG A 107 5.70 7.47 8.32
N ALA A 108 6.74 7.95 8.96
CA ALA A 108 6.80 9.33 9.45
C ALA A 108 6.74 10.36 8.31
N LEU A 109 7.39 10.10 7.17
CA LEU A 109 7.28 10.95 5.98
C LEU A 109 5.88 10.88 5.35
N PHE A 110 5.26 9.69 5.32
CA PHE A 110 3.88 9.55 4.85
C PHE A 110 2.92 10.39 5.71
N ASP A 111 3.03 10.32 7.04
CA ASP A 111 2.18 11.06 7.97
C ASP A 111 2.33 12.58 7.76
N ALA A 112 3.57 13.05 7.54
CA ALA A 112 3.82 14.46 7.20
C ALA A 112 3.19 14.88 5.87
N LEU A 113 3.18 14.01 4.86
CA LEU A 113 2.52 14.26 3.57
C LEU A 113 1.00 14.21 3.69
N LEU A 114 0.46 13.26 4.46
CA LEU A 114 -0.98 13.07 4.66
C LEU A 114 -1.64 14.29 5.28
N GLN A 115 -1.04 14.87 6.32
CA GLN A 115 -1.51 16.11 6.95
C GLN A 115 -1.69 17.25 5.94
N ARG A 116 -0.98 17.19 4.81
CA ARG A 116 -0.97 18.22 3.77
C ARG A 116 -1.61 17.78 2.45
N ALA A 117 -2.33 16.67 2.46
CA ALA A 117 -2.88 16.03 1.26
C ALA A 117 -3.75 16.98 0.40
N ARG A 118 -4.49 17.91 1.03
CA ARG A 118 -5.31 18.91 0.31
C ARG A 118 -4.46 19.83 -0.58
N ARG A 119 -3.21 20.09 -0.21
CA ARG A 119 -2.32 21.01 -0.92
C ARG A 119 -1.69 20.40 -2.18
N ARG A 120 -1.84 19.08 -2.40
CA ARG A 120 -1.46 18.44 -3.66
C ARG A 120 -2.13 19.11 -4.87
N ARG A 121 -3.32 19.69 -4.67
CA ARG A 121 -4.14 20.29 -5.73
C ARG A 121 -3.71 21.69 -6.18
N ARG A 122 -2.57 22.20 -5.73
CA ARG A 122 -2.09 23.55 -6.08
C ARG A 122 -1.64 23.68 -7.53
N SER A 123 -0.96 22.65 -8.06
CA SER A 123 -0.52 22.59 -9.45
C SER A 123 -0.37 21.13 -9.89
N PRO A 124 -0.25 20.85 -11.19
CA PRO A 124 0.03 19.50 -11.69
C PRO A 124 1.28 18.87 -11.07
N GLU A 125 2.33 19.67 -10.85
CA GLU A 125 3.57 19.21 -10.25
C GLU A 125 3.39 18.84 -8.78
N HIS A 126 2.62 19.62 -8.01
CA HIS A 126 2.31 19.29 -6.62
C HIS A 126 1.54 17.97 -6.53
N GLU A 127 0.51 17.79 -7.36
CA GLU A 127 -0.31 16.58 -7.33
C GLU A 127 0.52 15.34 -7.68
N ARG A 128 1.29 15.41 -8.76
CA ARG A 128 2.18 14.34 -9.20
C ARG A 128 3.23 13.99 -8.16
N LEU A 129 3.91 14.99 -7.61
CA LEU A 129 4.96 14.78 -6.61
C LEU A 129 4.38 14.20 -5.32
N TRP A 130 3.23 14.70 -4.86
CA TRP A 130 2.56 14.16 -3.68
C TRP A 130 2.20 12.70 -3.85
N CYS A 131 1.56 12.32 -4.95
CA CYS A 131 1.21 10.93 -5.26
C CYS A 131 2.46 10.04 -5.29
N ASN A 132 3.54 10.51 -5.92
CA ASN A 132 4.81 9.78 -6.00
C ASN A 132 5.39 9.51 -4.61
N LEU A 133 5.52 10.56 -3.78
CA LEU A 133 6.10 10.46 -2.44
C LEU A 133 5.21 9.67 -1.49
N ALA A 134 3.90 9.97 -1.43
CA ALA A 134 2.96 9.29 -0.55
C ALA A 134 2.91 7.79 -0.86
N GLY A 135 2.80 7.42 -2.14
CA GLY A 135 2.81 6.01 -2.53
C GLY A 135 4.13 5.31 -2.23
N PHE A 136 5.26 6.02 -2.35
CA PHE A 136 6.56 5.45 -2.00
C PHE A 136 6.68 5.22 -0.49
N CYS A 137 6.24 6.17 0.31
CA CYS A 137 6.35 6.12 1.77
C CYS A 137 5.35 5.15 2.41
N LEU A 138 4.20 4.88 1.80
CA LEU A 138 3.21 3.94 2.36
C LEU A 138 3.42 2.49 1.88
N ARG A 139 4.19 2.25 0.81
CA ARG A 139 4.38 0.88 0.28
C ARG A 139 4.84 -0.13 1.35
N PRO A 140 4.34 -1.36 1.38
CA PRO A 140 3.25 -1.92 0.57
C PRO A 140 1.86 -1.61 1.13
N GLY A 141 1.70 -0.77 2.12
CA GLY A 141 0.47 -0.43 2.84
C GLY A 141 0.20 -1.31 4.05
N LEU A 142 1.19 -2.10 4.45
CA LEU A 142 1.14 -3.00 5.61
C LEU A 142 2.54 -3.20 6.18
N GLY A 143 2.62 -3.61 7.46
CA GLY A 143 3.88 -3.94 8.13
C GLY A 143 4.20 -3.07 9.34
N ASP A 144 3.52 -1.93 9.50
CA ASP A 144 3.59 -1.08 10.67
C ASP A 144 2.24 -1.11 11.41
N PRO A 145 2.21 -1.02 12.76
CA PRO A 145 0.97 -1.11 13.54
C PRO A 145 -0.12 -0.11 13.17
N LEU A 146 0.23 1.04 12.60
CA LEU A 146 -0.72 2.08 12.19
C LEU A 146 -1.03 2.05 10.67
N ASP A 147 -0.57 1.05 9.93
CA ASP A 147 -0.76 1.02 8.48
C ASP A 147 -2.21 0.84 8.07
N ASP A 148 -3.02 0.14 8.85
CA ASP A 148 -4.46 0.04 8.60
C ASP A 148 -5.10 1.44 8.64
N TRP A 149 -4.81 2.23 9.68
CA TRP A 149 -5.28 3.61 9.78
C TRP A 149 -4.77 4.48 8.62
N ARG A 150 -3.46 4.38 8.27
CA ARG A 150 -2.90 5.14 7.14
C ARG A 150 -3.57 4.79 5.82
N SER A 151 -3.86 3.52 5.62
CA SER A 151 -4.56 3.02 4.43
C SER A 151 -6.00 3.53 4.38
N GLU A 152 -6.71 3.56 5.51
CA GLU A 152 -8.04 4.17 5.60
C GLU A 152 -8.01 5.66 5.23
N GLN A 153 -7.07 6.42 5.81
CA GLN A 153 -6.92 7.84 5.48
C GLN A 153 -6.58 8.06 3.99
N LEU A 154 -5.76 7.19 3.39
CA LEU A 154 -5.50 7.23 1.96
C LEU A 154 -6.78 6.95 1.16
N CYS A 155 -7.60 5.98 1.58
CA CYS A 155 -8.85 5.63 0.89
C CYS A 155 -9.85 6.79 0.83
N GLU A 156 -9.84 7.72 1.79
CA GLU A 156 -10.66 8.94 1.76
C GLU A 156 -10.31 9.88 0.59
N LEU A 157 -9.13 9.73 0.00
CA LEU A 157 -8.73 10.53 -1.16
C LEU A 157 -9.27 9.96 -2.48
N LEU A 158 -9.66 8.68 -2.52
CA LEU A 158 -10.13 8.04 -3.75
C LEU A 158 -11.35 8.74 -4.36
N PRO A 159 -12.41 9.08 -3.59
CA PRO A 159 -13.56 9.82 -4.14
C PRO A 159 -13.21 11.20 -4.68
N GLN A 160 -12.14 11.79 -4.17
CA GLN A 160 -11.70 13.12 -4.59
C GLN A 160 -11.04 13.12 -5.97
N GLY A 161 -10.48 11.96 -6.39
CA GLY A 161 -9.78 11.81 -7.66
C GLY A 161 -8.57 12.74 -7.82
N ILE A 162 -8.18 12.95 -9.07
CA ILE A 162 -7.12 13.90 -9.44
C ILE A 162 -7.72 15.23 -9.91
N GLN A 163 -7.04 16.32 -9.58
CA GLN A 163 -7.44 17.68 -9.97
C GLN A 163 -7.05 17.98 -11.42
N TYR A 164 -5.86 17.55 -11.82
CA TYR A 164 -5.28 17.85 -13.13
C TYR A 164 -5.46 16.67 -14.09
N ALA A 165 -6.73 16.37 -14.38
CA ALA A 165 -7.14 15.18 -15.14
C ALA A 165 -6.72 15.18 -16.63
N ASN A 166 -6.21 16.29 -17.15
CA ASN A 166 -5.69 16.39 -18.51
C ASN A 166 -4.19 16.03 -18.62
N GLU A 167 -3.54 15.76 -17.49
CA GLU A 167 -2.13 15.44 -17.42
C GLU A 167 -1.91 13.93 -17.28
N SER A 168 -1.34 13.26 -18.30
CA SER A 168 -1.12 11.82 -18.29
C SER A 168 -0.18 11.37 -17.17
N GLN A 169 0.84 12.18 -16.85
CA GLN A 169 1.77 11.88 -15.76
C GLN A 169 1.12 11.93 -14.38
N ASN A 170 0.06 12.75 -14.18
CA ASN A 170 -0.70 12.78 -12.94
C ASN A 170 -1.51 11.48 -12.80
N TRP A 171 -2.10 10.98 -13.89
CA TRP A 171 -2.74 9.67 -13.88
C TRP A 171 -1.75 8.54 -13.60
N SER A 172 -0.58 8.55 -14.21
CA SER A 172 0.46 7.54 -13.96
C SER A 172 0.86 7.48 -12.49
N GLU A 173 1.09 8.64 -11.85
CA GLU A 173 1.43 8.67 -10.42
C GLU A 173 0.24 8.34 -9.53
N TRP A 174 -0.99 8.68 -9.92
CA TRP A 174 -2.20 8.27 -9.21
C TRP A 174 -2.36 6.76 -9.19
N TRP A 175 -2.26 6.08 -10.34
CA TRP A 175 -2.32 4.62 -10.39
C TRP A 175 -1.13 3.96 -9.67
N THR A 176 0.04 4.58 -9.73
CA THR A 176 1.23 4.11 -9.01
C THR A 176 1.08 4.23 -7.50
N LEU A 177 0.46 5.29 -6.98
CA LEU A 177 0.12 5.45 -5.58
C LEU A 177 -0.71 4.27 -5.08
N TRP A 178 -1.84 4.00 -5.74
CA TRP A 178 -2.75 2.90 -5.37
C TRP A 178 -2.10 1.53 -5.49
N ARG A 179 -1.30 1.32 -6.52
CA ARG A 179 -0.53 0.09 -6.70
C ARG A 179 0.45 -0.14 -5.55
N ARG A 180 1.15 0.90 -5.13
CA ARG A 180 2.15 0.81 -4.04
C ARG A 180 1.51 0.55 -2.69
N ALA A 181 0.32 1.06 -2.46
CA ALA A 181 -0.44 0.86 -1.23
C ALA A 181 -1.35 -0.38 -1.26
N ALA A 182 -1.41 -1.11 -2.37
CA ALA A 182 -2.40 -2.17 -2.62
C ALA A 182 -2.46 -3.24 -1.52
N GLY A 183 -1.33 -3.55 -0.86
CA GLY A 183 -1.28 -4.53 0.22
C GLY A 183 -2.11 -4.16 1.45
N GLY A 184 -2.25 -2.86 1.76
CA GLY A 184 -3.06 -2.36 2.87
C GLY A 184 -4.52 -2.08 2.50
N LEU A 185 -4.87 -2.04 1.20
CA LEU A 185 -6.23 -1.67 0.79
C LEU A 185 -7.24 -2.77 1.06
N PRO A 186 -8.40 -2.46 1.69
CA PRO A 186 -9.52 -3.40 1.82
C PRO A 186 -10.03 -3.92 0.47
N ALA A 187 -10.63 -5.11 0.45
CA ALA A 187 -11.20 -5.71 -0.77
C ALA A 187 -12.21 -4.79 -1.46
N THR A 188 -13.07 -4.12 -0.70
CA THR A 188 -14.06 -3.16 -1.21
C THR A 188 -13.44 -1.99 -1.97
N VAL A 189 -12.30 -1.48 -1.49
CA VAL A 189 -11.54 -0.41 -2.17
C VAL A 189 -10.86 -0.94 -3.42
N GLN A 190 -10.33 -2.17 -3.38
CA GLN A 190 -9.75 -2.81 -4.56
C GLN A 190 -10.82 -3.06 -5.65
N GLU A 191 -12.03 -3.49 -5.28
CA GLU A 191 -13.16 -3.62 -6.21
C GLU A 191 -13.55 -2.27 -6.83
N ARG A 192 -13.61 -1.22 -6.02
CA ARG A 192 -13.88 0.13 -6.51
C ARG A 192 -12.81 0.59 -7.51
N LEU A 193 -11.54 0.42 -7.19
CA LEU A 193 -10.43 0.73 -8.10
C LEU A 193 -10.56 -0.05 -9.42
N LEU A 194 -10.86 -1.35 -9.36
CA LEU A 194 -11.12 -2.13 -10.56
C LEU A 194 -12.30 -1.56 -11.37
N GLY A 195 -13.38 -1.14 -10.70
CA GLY A 195 -14.53 -0.51 -11.35
C GLY A 195 -14.18 0.81 -12.06
N GLU A 196 -13.28 1.61 -11.50
CA GLU A 196 -12.79 2.85 -12.12
C GLU A 196 -11.84 2.59 -13.31
N LEU A 197 -11.01 1.54 -13.21
CA LEU A 197 -10.03 1.18 -14.23
C LEU A 197 -10.65 0.46 -15.44
N ALA A 198 -11.57 -0.46 -15.20
CA ALA A 198 -12.09 -1.37 -16.22
C ALA A 198 -12.68 -0.68 -17.45
N PRO A 199 -13.49 0.41 -17.34
CA PRO A 199 -13.98 1.13 -18.50
C PRO A 199 -12.85 1.74 -19.35
N ALA A 200 -11.83 2.35 -18.71
CA ALA A 200 -10.71 2.97 -19.41
C ALA A 200 -9.85 1.93 -20.13
N LEU A 201 -9.61 0.77 -19.50
CA LEU A 201 -8.88 -0.33 -20.09
C LEU A 201 -9.63 -1.00 -21.24
N ARG A 202 -10.97 -1.14 -21.13
CA ARG A 202 -11.83 -1.82 -22.12
C ARG A 202 -12.07 -0.97 -23.38
N SER A 203 -12.27 0.33 -23.22
CA SER A 203 -12.61 1.21 -24.33
C SER A 203 -11.44 1.52 -25.29
N GLY A 204 -10.20 1.19 -24.88
CA GLY A 204 -9.03 1.72 -25.56
C GLY A 204 -8.98 3.26 -25.44
N ALA A 205 -8.08 3.92 -26.15
CA ALA A 205 -8.07 5.39 -26.17
C ALA A 205 -9.42 5.90 -26.69
N ALA A 206 -10.30 6.32 -25.79
CA ALA A 206 -11.55 6.97 -26.16
C ALA A 206 -11.20 8.19 -27.03
N LYS A 207 -11.52 8.14 -28.30
CA LYS A 207 -11.33 9.25 -29.23
C LYS A 207 -12.21 10.39 -28.75
N GLY A 208 -11.63 11.52 -28.41
CA GLY A 208 -12.44 12.71 -28.31
C GLY A 208 -12.14 13.73 -27.23
N SER A 209 -11.43 13.43 -26.11
CA SER A 209 -11.12 14.46 -25.13
C SER A 209 -9.66 14.37 -24.66
N VAL A 210 -9.12 15.54 -24.25
CA VAL A 210 -7.76 15.62 -23.65
C VAL A 210 -7.64 14.72 -22.43
N ARG A 211 -8.70 14.67 -21.59
CA ARG A 211 -8.75 13.78 -20.43
C ARG A 211 -8.68 12.30 -20.83
N ALA A 212 -9.44 11.88 -21.84
CA ALA A 212 -9.41 10.49 -22.29
C ALA A 212 -8.02 10.10 -22.85
N ALA A 213 -7.37 11.00 -23.56
CA ALA A 213 -6.00 10.80 -24.03
C ALA A 213 -5.00 10.72 -22.86
N ALA A 214 -5.16 11.56 -21.82
CA ALA A 214 -4.32 11.54 -20.64
C ALA A 214 -4.45 10.22 -19.85
N VAL A 215 -5.68 9.73 -19.67
CA VAL A 215 -5.93 8.42 -19.07
C VAL A 215 -5.32 7.30 -19.89
N ALA A 216 -5.51 7.31 -21.20
CA ALA A 216 -4.91 6.33 -22.11
C ALA A 216 -3.37 6.34 -22.06
N GLY A 217 -2.75 7.50 -21.84
CA GLY A 217 -1.29 7.65 -21.66
C GLY A 217 -0.76 6.93 -20.40
N SER A 218 -1.62 6.62 -19.44
CA SER A 218 -1.27 5.88 -18.20
C SER A 218 -1.63 4.39 -18.25
N HIS A 219 -1.90 3.83 -19.43
CA HIS A 219 -2.39 2.45 -19.60
C HIS A 219 -1.51 1.39 -18.91
N ASP A 220 -0.19 1.51 -19.06
CA ASP A 220 0.75 0.57 -18.44
C ASP A 220 0.68 0.58 -16.91
N ASP A 221 0.44 1.75 -16.30
CA ASP A 221 0.32 1.87 -14.85
C ASP A 221 -1.03 1.32 -14.37
N MET A 222 -2.09 1.45 -15.17
CA MET A 222 -3.36 0.76 -14.91
C MET A 222 -3.21 -0.76 -14.95
N LEU A 223 -2.49 -1.32 -15.93
CA LEU A 223 -2.19 -2.76 -15.98
C LEU A 223 -1.40 -3.24 -14.76
N ARG A 224 -0.41 -2.46 -14.34
CA ARG A 224 0.35 -2.77 -13.12
C ARG A 224 -0.50 -2.71 -11.87
N LEU A 225 -1.45 -1.79 -11.81
CA LEU A 225 -2.36 -1.68 -10.67
C LEU A 225 -3.30 -2.89 -10.60
N ILE A 226 -4.00 -3.25 -11.69
CA ILE A 226 -4.91 -4.40 -11.66
C ILE A 226 -4.19 -5.70 -11.29
N ALA A 227 -2.94 -5.87 -11.72
CA ALA A 227 -2.10 -7.00 -11.36
C ALA A 227 -1.68 -7.03 -9.88
N SER A 228 -1.92 -5.93 -9.15
CA SER A 228 -1.60 -5.78 -7.73
C SER A 228 -2.85 -5.87 -6.83
N LEU A 229 -4.04 -6.03 -7.39
CA LEU A 229 -5.30 -6.11 -6.62
C LEU A 229 -5.57 -7.54 -6.15
N GLU A 230 -4.76 -8.03 -5.20
CA GLU A 230 -4.78 -9.42 -4.78
C GLU A 230 -5.95 -9.80 -3.85
N ARG A 231 -6.63 -8.80 -3.25
CA ARG A 231 -7.79 -9.03 -2.36
C ARG A 231 -9.13 -9.00 -3.10
N LEU A 232 -9.12 -8.93 -4.43
CA LEU A 232 -10.34 -9.08 -5.22
C LEU A 232 -10.93 -10.49 -5.07
N PRO A 233 -12.26 -10.64 -5.12
CA PRO A 233 -12.91 -11.95 -5.25
C PRO A 233 -12.35 -12.73 -6.44
N VAL A 234 -12.36 -14.07 -6.34
CA VAL A 234 -11.81 -14.96 -7.37
C VAL A 234 -12.49 -14.75 -8.72
N GLU A 235 -13.80 -14.56 -8.71
CA GLU A 235 -14.62 -14.33 -9.90
C GLU A 235 -14.19 -13.06 -10.64
N ARG A 236 -13.89 -11.99 -9.90
CA ARG A 236 -13.42 -10.74 -10.47
C ARG A 236 -12.02 -10.85 -11.07
N LYS A 237 -11.15 -11.66 -10.46
CA LYS A 237 -9.82 -11.98 -11.02
C LYS A 237 -9.96 -12.80 -12.30
N ILE A 238 -10.86 -13.79 -12.33
CA ILE A 238 -11.11 -14.60 -13.51
C ILE A 238 -11.66 -13.73 -14.65
N GLU A 239 -12.69 -12.92 -14.39
CA GLU A 239 -13.25 -11.99 -15.38
C GLU A 239 -12.19 -11.07 -15.97
N THR A 240 -11.33 -10.51 -15.10
CA THR A 240 -10.26 -9.61 -15.51
C THR A 240 -9.19 -10.34 -16.33
N GLY A 241 -8.81 -11.55 -15.92
CA GLY A 241 -7.83 -12.37 -16.63
C GLY A 241 -8.33 -12.83 -18.00
N ASP A 242 -9.56 -13.32 -18.09
CA ASP A 242 -10.17 -13.75 -19.36
C ASP A 242 -10.31 -12.58 -20.34
N TRP A 243 -10.73 -11.42 -19.86
CA TRP A 243 -10.76 -10.21 -20.66
C TRP A 243 -9.37 -9.81 -21.18
N LEU A 244 -8.35 -9.81 -20.32
CA LEU A 244 -6.99 -9.45 -20.67
C LEU A 244 -6.39 -10.45 -21.68
N LEU A 245 -6.61 -11.75 -21.46
CA LEU A 245 -6.20 -12.79 -22.39
C LEU A 245 -6.84 -12.61 -23.77
N GLY A 246 -8.14 -12.29 -23.81
CA GLY A 246 -8.84 -12.03 -25.07
C GLY A 246 -8.23 -10.85 -25.85
N ARG A 247 -7.75 -9.80 -25.17
CA ARG A 247 -7.06 -8.69 -25.79
C ARG A 247 -5.67 -9.05 -26.30
N LEU A 248 -4.91 -9.81 -25.49
CA LEU A 248 -3.59 -10.32 -25.85
C LEU A 248 -3.63 -11.21 -27.09
N ARG A 249 -4.58 -12.15 -27.15
CA ARG A 249 -4.75 -13.04 -28.31
C ARG A 249 -5.13 -12.31 -29.61
N ARG A 250 -5.85 -11.19 -29.49
CA ARG A 250 -6.16 -10.32 -30.64
C ARG A 250 -5.04 -9.35 -31.02
N GLY A 251 -3.93 -9.34 -30.29
CA GLY A 251 -2.81 -8.42 -30.55
C GLY A 251 -3.13 -6.94 -30.29
N VAL A 252 -4.21 -6.64 -29.53
CA VAL A 252 -4.60 -5.27 -29.19
C VAL A 252 -4.13 -4.82 -27.81
N GLU A 253 -3.35 -5.67 -27.12
CA GLU A 253 -2.76 -5.37 -25.84
C GLU A 253 -1.23 -5.45 -25.90
N LYS A 254 -0.55 -4.63 -25.09
CA LYS A 254 0.91 -4.59 -25.01
C LYS A 254 1.48 -5.84 -24.33
N PRO A 255 2.76 -6.19 -24.56
CA PRO A 255 3.43 -7.31 -23.90
C PRO A 255 3.37 -7.29 -22.37
N LEU A 256 3.27 -6.10 -21.74
CA LEU A 256 3.05 -5.95 -20.29
C LEU A 256 1.78 -6.66 -19.81
N GLY A 257 0.79 -6.81 -20.68
CA GLY A 257 -0.44 -7.56 -20.39
C GLY A 257 -0.17 -9.03 -20.03
N TRP A 258 0.82 -9.68 -20.63
CA TRP A 258 1.23 -11.04 -20.25
C TRP A 258 1.76 -11.11 -18.83
N TRP A 259 2.59 -10.15 -18.43
CA TRP A 259 3.05 -10.04 -17.06
C TRP A 259 1.86 -9.81 -16.09
N ALA A 260 0.94 -8.92 -16.43
CA ALA A 260 -0.23 -8.66 -15.60
C ALA A 260 -1.11 -9.90 -15.46
N LEU A 261 -1.34 -10.63 -16.56
CA LEU A 261 -2.09 -11.89 -16.56
C LEU A 261 -1.43 -12.93 -15.65
N GLY A 262 -0.11 -13.11 -15.75
CA GLY A 262 0.67 -14.00 -14.90
C GLY A 262 0.58 -13.62 -13.41
N ARG A 263 0.52 -12.32 -13.10
CA ARG A 263 0.33 -11.85 -11.71
C ARG A 263 -1.08 -12.12 -11.18
N ILE A 264 -2.11 -11.89 -12.00
CA ILE A 264 -3.51 -12.18 -11.63
C ILE A 264 -3.70 -13.67 -11.38
N GLY A 265 -3.07 -14.53 -12.20
CA GLY A 265 -3.11 -15.99 -12.09
C GLY A 265 -2.10 -16.59 -11.11
N ALA A 266 -1.32 -15.76 -10.40
CA ALA A 266 -0.26 -16.24 -9.51
C ALA A 266 -0.82 -17.15 -8.41
N ARG A 267 -0.17 -18.31 -8.23
CA ARG A 267 -0.54 -19.31 -7.20
C ARG A 267 -0.11 -18.90 -5.79
N GLN A 268 0.86 -18.01 -5.71
CA GLN A 268 1.36 -17.46 -4.45
C GLN A 268 1.11 -15.95 -4.44
N ALA A 269 0.21 -15.53 -3.55
CA ALA A 269 -0.07 -14.13 -3.32
C ALA A 269 1.07 -13.46 -2.53
N LEU A 270 1.32 -12.18 -2.75
CA LEU A 270 2.28 -11.39 -1.96
C LEU A 270 1.66 -10.92 -0.65
N TYR A 271 0.36 -10.62 -0.65
CA TYR A 271 -0.38 -10.11 0.52
C TYR A 271 -1.87 -10.51 0.51
N GLY A 272 -2.35 -11.08 -0.58
CA GLY A 272 -3.71 -11.62 -0.67
C GLY A 272 -3.84 -12.95 0.05
N SER A 273 -5.08 -13.36 0.32
CA SER A 273 -5.36 -14.68 0.90
C SER A 273 -5.08 -15.80 -0.11
N ALA A 274 -4.48 -16.90 0.35
CA ALA A 274 -4.32 -18.11 -0.44
C ALA A 274 -5.67 -18.71 -0.90
N HIS A 275 -6.77 -18.41 -0.20
CA HIS A 275 -8.12 -18.83 -0.59
C HIS A 275 -8.74 -17.98 -1.72
N GLN A 276 -8.11 -16.87 -2.06
CA GLN A 276 -8.55 -15.96 -3.12
C GLN A 276 -7.66 -16.03 -4.37
N VAL A 277 -6.87 -17.09 -4.53
CA VAL A 277 -6.10 -17.30 -5.75
C VAL A 277 -6.97 -17.92 -6.85
N VAL A 278 -6.68 -17.59 -8.10
CA VAL A 278 -7.37 -18.15 -9.26
C VAL A 278 -7.14 -19.68 -9.30
N PRO A 279 -8.18 -20.51 -9.50
CA PRO A 279 -8.04 -21.96 -9.58
C PRO A 279 -7.01 -22.40 -10.63
N PRO A 280 -6.22 -23.49 -10.38
CA PRO A 280 -5.16 -23.93 -11.29
C PRO A 280 -5.66 -24.22 -12.70
N GLU A 281 -6.84 -24.84 -12.81
CA GLU A 281 -7.49 -25.19 -14.07
C GLU A 281 -7.88 -23.96 -14.89
N VAL A 282 -8.19 -22.83 -14.24
CA VAL A 282 -8.46 -21.56 -14.91
C VAL A 282 -7.16 -20.90 -15.34
N ALA A 283 -6.20 -20.78 -14.42
CA ALA A 283 -4.90 -20.18 -14.71
C ALA A 283 -4.15 -20.96 -15.81
N GLY A 284 -4.27 -22.30 -15.83
CA GLY A 284 -3.70 -23.15 -16.88
C GLY A 284 -4.27 -22.92 -18.28
N ARG A 285 -5.52 -22.45 -18.39
CA ARG A 285 -6.11 -22.07 -19.69
C ARG A 285 -5.56 -20.74 -20.23
N TRP A 286 -4.91 -19.96 -19.39
CA TRP A 286 -4.31 -18.68 -19.78
C TRP A 286 -2.90 -18.82 -20.34
N LEU A 287 -2.27 -19.98 -20.12
CA LEU A 287 -0.95 -20.33 -20.66
C LEU A 287 -1.09 -20.94 -22.06
#